data_22eedb6fbbd584790e6118b71885d5e3
#
_entry.id   22eedb6fbbd584790e6118b71885d5e3
#
_cell.length_a   1.000
_cell.length_b   1.000
_cell.length_c   1.000
_cell.angle_alpha   90.00
_cell.angle_beta   90.00
_cell.angle_gamma   90.00
#
_symmetry.space_group_name_H-M   'P 1'
#
loop_
_entity.id
_entity.type
_entity.pdbx_description
1 polymer ?
#
loop_
_entity_poly.entity_id
_entity_poly.type
_entity_poly.pdbx_seq_one_letter_code
_entity_poly.pdbx_strand_id
1 'polypeptide(L)'
;MERAYDDWKMGTWSRDPFLDMMIPTLTDPTMAPPGKHFMSCFVQYCPPKVGGKNWTKENKDAFGETVIQQIADYSPGFKDKILHMEVRTPKELEEEVGLTEGNIFQGELTFDQLLFNRPIPGYAQYRSPIKGLYMCGSSTHPGGGVMGAPGRNAAVEILKDLNLPESDIRDAYEVL
;
A
#
# COMPACT_ATOMS: atom_id res chain seq x y z
N MET A 1 -10.80 -9.04 12.18
CA MET A 1 -9.46 -8.39 12.16
C MET A 1 -8.51 -9.03 13.16
N GLU A 2 -8.83 -9.12 14.44
CA GLU A 2 -7.91 -9.63 15.48
C GLU A 2 -7.41 -11.04 15.18
N ARG A 3 -8.28 -12.00 14.86
CA ARG A 3 -7.88 -13.36 14.47
C ARG A 3 -6.96 -13.41 13.25
N ALA A 4 -7.21 -12.53 12.27
CA ALA A 4 -6.37 -12.44 11.08
C ALA A 4 -4.95 -11.98 11.44
N TYR A 5 -4.82 -11.04 12.37
CA TYR A 5 -3.54 -10.58 12.89
C TYR A 5 -2.81 -11.65 13.72
N ASP A 6 -3.55 -12.47 14.48
CA ASP A 6 -2.95 -13.56 15.27
C ASP A 6 -2.26 -14.62 14.38
N ASP A 7 -2.88 -15.01 13.28
CA ASP A 7 -2.25 -15.93 12.32
C ASP A 7 -0.94 -15.33 11.76
N TRP A 8 -0.96 -14.02 11.43
CA TRP A 8 0.24 -13.32 10.96
C TRP A 8 1.37 -13.30 12.00
N LYS A 9 1.06 -13.07 13.28
CA LYS A 9 2.05 -13.16 14.38
C LYS A 9 2.68 -14.55 14.49
N MET A 10 1.96 -15.58 14.11
CA MET A 10 2.48 -16.96 14.05
C MET A 10 3.30 -17.27 12.80
N GLY A 11 3.52 -16.27 11.93
CA GLY A 11 4.34 -16.39 10.72
C GLY A 11 3.65 -17.05 9.55
N THR A 12 2.32 -17.05 9.52
CA THR A 12 1.53 -17.54 8.37
C THR A 12 0.57 -16.46 7.88
N TRP A 13 0.00 -16.64 6.68
CA TRP A 13 -1.11 -15.78 6.25
C TRP A 13 -2.37 -16.08 7.07
N SER A 14 -3.25 -15.09 7.12
CA SER A 14 -4.53 -15.21 7.83
C SER A 14 -5.43 -16.23 7.17
N ARG A 15 -5.99 -17.15 7.96
CA ARG A 15 -6.97 -18.15 7.48
C ARG A 15 -8.32 -17.54 7.18
N ASP A 16 -8.66 -16.48 7.93
CA ASP A 16 -9.83 -15.61 7.69
C ASP A 16 -9.31 -14.19 7.46
N PRO A 17 -8.73 -13.88 6.28
CA PRO A 17 -8.11 -12.59 6.04
C PRO A 17 -9.14 -11.45 6.03
N PHE A 18 -8.69 -10.26 6.42
CA PHE A 18 -9.45 -9.06 6.19
C PHE A 18 -9.28 -8.64 4.72
N LEU A 19 -10.39 -8.49 4.01
CA LEU A 19 -10.42 -8.17 2.59
C LEU A 19 -10.99 -6.75 2.40
N ASP A 20 -10.17 -5.87 1.85
CA ASP A 20 -10.64 -4.60 1.28
C ASP A 20 -10.73 -4.77 -0.23
N MET A 21 -11.96 -4.79 -0.74
CA MET A 21 -12.26 -5.15 -2.12
C MET A 21 -12.84 -3.97 -2.88
N MET A 22 -12.30 -3.72 -4.06
CA MET A 22 -12.81 -2.73 -5.00
C MET A 22 -13.05 -3.35 -6.37
N ILE A 23 -14.13 -2.89 -7.03
CA ILE A 23 -14.41 -3.21 -8.43
C ILE A 23 -14.40 -1.88 -9.23
N PRO A 24 -13.21 -1.39 -9.61
CA PRO A 24 -13.07 -0.07 -10.25
C PRO A 24 -13.86 0.07 -11.54
N THR A 25 -14.11 -1.03 -12.25
CA THR A 25 -14.92 -1.06 -13.46
C THR A 25 -16.38 -0.68 -13.27
N LEU A 26 -16.88 -0.58 -12.04
CA LEU A 26 -18.20 -0.02 -11.74
C LEU A 26 -18.22 1.51 -11.86
N THR A 27 -17.07 2.14 -11.71
CA THR A 27 -16.90 3.60 -11.84
C THR A 27 -16.31 3.95 -13.22
N ASP A 28 -15.29 3.18 -13.66
CA ASP A 28 -14.65 3.35 -14.95
C ASP A 28 -14.73 2.04 -15.77
N PRO A 29 -15.75 1.88 -16.62
CA PRO A 29 -15.92 0.67 -17.41
C PRO A 29 -14.82 0.45 -18.47
N THR A 30 -13.94 1.43 -18.73
CA THR A 30 -12.85 1.29 -19.71
C THR A 30 -11.72 0.39 -19.20
N MET A 31 -11.67 0.09 -17.91
CA MET A 31 -10.64 -0.76 -17.29
C MET A 31 -10.79 -2.26 -17.59
N ALA A 32 -11.86 -2.68 -18.25
CA ALA A 32 -12.05 -4.08 -18.67
C ALA A 32 -12.85 -4.15 -19.98
N PRO A 33 -12.76 -5.26 -20.74
CA PRO A 33 -13.61 -5.47 -21.90
C PRO A 33 -15.10 -5.45 -21.54
N PRO A 34 -15.98 -5.11 -22.50
CA PRO A 34 -17.43 -5.07 -22.25
C PRO A 34 -17.96 -6.37 -21.62
N GLY A 35 -18.74 -6.22 -20.55
CA GLY A 35 -19.32 -7.35 -19.79
C GLY A 35 -18.33 -8.09 -18.89
N LYS A 36 -17.12 -7.59 -18.74
CA LYS A 36 -16.11 -8.09 -17.80
C LYS A 36 -15.83 -7.05 -16.71
N HIS A 37 -15.33 -7.52 -15.59
CA HIS A 37 -14.97 -6.68 -14.46
C HIS A 37 -13.56 -6.98 -13.99
N PHE A 38 -12.89 -5.96 -13.50
CA PHE A 38 -11.66 -6.05 -12.74
C PHE A 38 -11.98 -5.87 -11.26
N MET A 39 -11.46 -6.76 -10.42
CA MET A 39 -11.55 -6.66 -8.97
C MET A 39 -10.14 -6.58 -8.38
N SER A 40 -9.90 -5.63 -7.51
CA SER A 40 -8.70 -5.53 -6.69
C SER A 40 -9.04 -5.90 -5.26
N CYS A 41 -8.22 -6.75 -4.65
CA CYS A 41 -8.34 -7.15 -3.25
C CYS A 41 -7.06 -6.76 -2.50
N PHE A 42 -7.17 -5.87 -1.52
CA PHE A 42 -6.11 -5.65 -0.55
C PHE A 42 -6.35 -6.56 0.64
N VAL A 43 -5.41 -7.48 0.86
CA VAL A 43 -5.60 -8.61 1.77
C VAL A 43 -4.70 -8.48 2.99
N GLN A 44 -5.28 -8.53 4.18
CA GLN A 44 -4.57 -8.50 5.45
C GLN A 44 -4.95 -9.72 6.31
N TYR A 45 -3.98 -10.45 6.88
CA TYR A 45 -2.56 -10.10 6.87
C TYR A 45 -1.79 -11.18 6.13
N CYS A 46 -0.71 -10.75 5.49
CA CYS A 46 0.16 -11.59 4.70
C CYS A 46 1.62 -11.33 5.13
N PRO A 47 2.36 -12.35 5.61
CA PRO A 47 3.72 -12.16 6.08
C PRO A 47 4.72 -12.06 4.92
N PRO A 48 5.86 -11.38 5.10
CA PRO A 48 6.92 -11.33 4.09
C PRO A 48 7.55 -12.71 3.85
N LYS A 49 7.49 -13.59 4.86
CA LYS A 49 7.96 -15.00 4.80
C LYS A 49 6.96 -15.92 5.47
N VAL A 50 6.71 -17.07 4.89
CA VAL A 50 5.81 -18.09 5.43
C VAL A 50 6.62 -19.08 6.27
N GLY A 51 6.35 -19.16 7.57
CA GLY A 51 7.10 -20.02 8.48
C GLY A 51 8.62 -19.76 8.45
N GLY A 52 9.01 -18.49 8.28
CA GLY A 52 10.41 -18.09 8.16
C GLY A 52 11.08 -18.37 6.81
N LYS A 53 10.35 -18.95 5.84
CA LYS A 53 10.85 -19.29 4.49
C LYS A 53 10.26 -18.37 3.43
N ASN A 54 10.96 -18.23 2.32
CA ASN A 54 10.45 -17.49 1.17
C ASN A 54 9.15 -18.10 0.63
N TRP A 55 8.32 -17.26 0.04
CA TRP A 55 7.13 -17.69 -0.67
C TRP A 55 7.48 -18.66 -1.80
N THR A 56 6.70 -19.74 -1.90
CA THR A 56 6.73 -20.66 -3.04
C THR A 56 5.47 -20.47 -3.88
N LYS A 57 5.48 -21.01 -5.10
CA LYS A 57 4.29 -20.99 -5.95
C LYS A 57 3.09 -21.65 -5.27
N GLU A 58 3.32 -22.77 -4.60
CA GLU A 58 2.27 -23.53 -3.89
C GLU A 58 1.65 -22.71 -2.76
N ASN A 59 2.48 -21.99 -1.97
CA ASN A 59 1.99 -21.12 -0.90
C ASN A 59 1.19 -19.95 -1.46
N LYS A 60 1.65 -19.37 -2.57
CA LYS A 60 0.98 -18.28 -3.27
C LYS A 60 -0.39 -18.72 -3.80
N ASP A 61 -0.46 -19.87 -4.44
CA ASP A 61 -1.70 -20.45 -4.96
C ASP A 61 -2.68 -20.78 -3.80
N ALA A 62 -2.19 -21.36 -2.70
CA ALA A 62 -2.99 -21.66 -1.51
C ALA A 62 -3.52 -20.41 -0.82
N PHE A 63 -2.73 -19.34 -0.76
CA PHE A 63 -3.18 -18.05 -0.24
C PHE A 63 -4.28 -17.44 -1.12
N GLY A 64 -4.10 -17.46 -2.43
CA GLY A 64 -5.13 -17.01 -3.38
C GLY A 64 -6.43 -17.79 -3.22
N GLU A 65 -6.36 -19.12 -3.08
CA GLU A 65 -7.55 -19.94 -2.86
C GLU A 65 -8.24 -19.64 -1.51
N THR A 66 -7.46 -19.32 -0.45
CA THR A 66 -8.03 -18.87 0.84
C THR A 66 -8.90 -17.61 0.65
N VAL A 67 -8.40 -16.63 -0.10
CA VAL A 67 -9.12 -15.39 -0.37
C VAL A 67 -10.38 -15.65 -1.20
N ILE A 68 -10.27 -16.44 -2.27
CA ILE A 68 -11.41 -16.77 -3.13
C ILE A 68 -12.47 -17.55 -2.36
N GLN A 69 -12.08 -18.49 -1.51
CA GLN A 69 -13.02 -19.25 -0.70
C GLN A 69 -13.80 -18.33 0.24
N GLN A 70 -13.11 -17.41 0.91
CA GLN A 70 -13.75 -16.45 1.79
C GLN A 70 -14.77 -15.56 1.06
N ILE A 71 -14.46 -15.11 -0.15
CA ILE A 71 -15.42 -14.34 -0.96
C ILE A 71 -16.60 -15.24 -1.37
N ALA A 72 -16.35 -16.48 -1.75
CA ALA A 72 -17.36 -17.42 -2.16
C ALA A 72 -18.34 -17.79 -1.03
N ASP A 73 -17.89 -17.79 0.21
CA ASP A 73 -18.76 -18.02 1.39
C ASP A 73 -19.84 -16.95 1.56
N TYR A 74 -19.57 -15.72 1.10
CA TYR A 74 -20.55 -14.61 1.08
C TYR A 74 -21.22 -14.41 -0.27
N SER A 75 -20.65 -14.94 -1.36
CA SER A 75 -21.14 -14.80 -2.73
C SER A 75 -21.14 -16.14 -3.45
N PRO A 76 -22.17 -16.99 -3.26
CA PRO A 76 -22.29 -18.27 -3.94
C PRO A 76 -22.16 -18.13 -5.47
N GLY A 77 -21.35 -19.01 -6.09
CA GLY A 77 -21.08 -18.97 -7.52
C GLY A 77 -20.00 -17.95 -7.94
N PHE A 78 -19.32 -17.29 -7.00
CA PHE A 78 -18.24 -16.36 -7.31
C PHE A 78 -17.09 -17.04 -8.03
N LYS A 79 -16.69 -18.23 -7.57
CA LYS A 79 -15.58 -19.02 -8.17
C LYS A 79 -15.77 -19.24 -9.67
N ASP A 80 -16.98 -19.54 -10.10
CA ASP A 80 -17.31 -19.85 -11.51
C ASP A 80 -17.21 -18.61 -12.42
N LYS A 81 -17.13 -17.42 -11.84
CA LYS A 81 -17.03 -16.14 -12.56
C LYS A 81 -15.61 -15.64 -12.74
N ILE A 82 -14.65 -16.31 -12.09
CA ILE A 82 -13.24 -15.89 -12.18
C ILE A 82 -12.65 -16.37 -13.51
N LEU A 83 -12.21 -15.42 -14.32
CA LEU A 83 -11.55 -15.70 -15.59
C LEU A 83 -10.03 -15.81 -15.44
N HIS A 84 -9.48 -14.99 -14.56
CA HIS A 84 -8.06 -14.91 -14.27
C HIS A 84 -7.84 -14.36 -12.87
N MET A 85 -6.78 -14.81 -12.22
CA MET A 85 -6.37 -14.34 -10.90
C MET A 85 -4.86 -14.12 -10.87
N GLU A 86 -4.45 -12.99 -10.33
CA GLU A 86 -3.06 -12.70 -9.98
C GLU A 86 -2.96 -12.48 -8.47
N VAL A 87 -2.02 -13.16 -7.83
CA VAL A 87 -1.70 -12.97 -6.41
C VAL A 87 -0.34 -12.29 -6.33
N ARG A 88 -0.24 -11.20 -5.60
CA ARG A 88 1.02 -10.51 -5.32
C ARG A 88 1.36 -10.64 -3.85
N THR A 89 2.52 -11.19 -3.58
CA THR A 89 3.03 -11.38 -2.22
C THR A 89 3.87 -10.18 -1.77
N PRO A 90 4.07 -9.99 -0.45
CA PRO A 90 4.98 -8.95 0.04
C PRO A 90 6.39 -9.04 -0.55
N LYS A 91 6.88 -10.25 -0.80
CA LYS A 91 8.18 -10.47 -1.42
C LYS A 91 8.25 -9.94 -2.86
N GLU A 92 7.22 -10.17 -3.67
CA GLU A 92 7.16 -9.65 -5.03
C GLU A 92 7.06 -8.13 -5.04
N LEU A 93 6.32 -7.54 -4.09
CA LEU A 93 6.27 -6.07 -3.93
C LEU A 93 7.64 -5.50 -3.56
N GLU A 94 8.41 -6.19 -2.71
CA GLU A 94 9.78 -5.79 -2.40
C GLU A 94 10.69 -5.87 -3.63
N GLU A 95 10.62 -6.95 -4.40
CA GLU A 95 11.45 -7.18 -5.59
C GLU A 95 11.11 -6.24 -6.75
N GLU A 96 9.82 -5.94 -6.98
CA GLU A 96 9.37 -5.13 -8.12
C GLU A 96 9.42 -3.61 -7.87
N VAL A 97 9.07 -3.19 -6.65
CA VAL A 97 8.93 -1.75 -6.32
C VAL A 97 9.84 -1.26 -5.19
N GLY A 98 10.65 -2.15 -4.61
CA GLY A 98 11.61 -1.78 -3.57
C GLY A 98 11.00 -1.50 -2.19
N LEU A 99 9.76 -1.93 -1.95
CA LEU A 99 9.13 -1.79 -0.64
C LEU A 99 9.66 -2.86 0.32
N THR A 100 10.42 -2.47 1.33
CA THR A 100 10.98 -3.39 2.31
C THR A 100 9.87 -4.27 2.91
N GLU A 101 10.04 -5.59 2.80
CA GLU A 101 9.07 -6.60 3.21
C GLU A 101 7.64 -6.39 2.64
N GLY A 102 7.52 -5.65 1.54
CA GLY A 102 6.26 -5.34 0.88
C GLY A 102 5.36 -4.37 1.66
N ASN A 103 5.89 -3.67 2.66
CA ASN A 103 5.10 -2.80 3.50
C ASN A 103 4.83 -1.45 2.83
N ILE A 104 3.56 -1.18 2.52
CA ILE A 104 3.10 0.08 1.91
C ILE A 104 3.36 1.31 2.78
N PHE A 105 3.60 1.13 4.09
CA PHE A 105 3.93 2.20 5.01
C PHE A 105 5.44 2.49 5.09
N GLN A 106 6.27 1.82 4.29
CA GLN A 106 7.72 2.06 4.22
C GLN A 106 8.42 1.80 5.57
N GLY A 107 8.16 0.66 6.18
CA GLY A 107 8.60 0.27 7.52
C GLY A 107 7.42 0.08 8.46
N GLU A 108 7.64 0.15 9.75
CA GLU A 108 6.56 0.04 10.72
C GLU A 108 5.81 1.35 10.94
N LEU A 109 4.51 1.28 11.15
CA LEU A 109 3.68 2.43 11.53
C LEU A 109 3.44 2.40 13.06
N THR A 110 4.51 2.42 13.82
CA THR A 110 4.51 2.50 15.27
C THR A 110 4.49 3.95 15.77
N PHE A 111 4.26 4.19 17.06
CA PHE A 111 4.17 5.56 17.59
C PHE A 111 5.43 6.39 17.38
N ASP A 112 6.59 5.77 17.34
CA ASP A 112 7.87 6.41 17.02
C ASP A 112 8.08 6.67 15.52
N GLN A 113 7.13 6.25 14.67
CA GLN A 113 7.08 6.50 13.23
C GLN A 113 5.87 7.34 12.82
N LEU A 114 5.24 8.05 13.76
CA LEU A 114 4.10 8.92 13.51
C LEU A 114 4.45 10.39 13.69
N LEU A 115 3.70 11.25 13.03
CA LEU A 115 3.76 12.72 13.16
C LEU A 115 5.20 13.24 12.98
N PHE A 116 5.69 13.97 13.99
CA PHE A 116 7.02 14.60 14.01
C PHE A 116 8.18 13.61 14.20
N ASN A 117 7.90 12.33 14.39
CA ASN A 117 8.93 11.29 14.48
C ASN A 117 9.25 10.64 13.13
N ARG A 118 8.44 10.85 12.08
CA ARG A 118 8.61 10.21 10.77
C ARG A 118 9.39 11.10 9.81
N PRO A 119 10.48 10.65 9.17
CA PRO A 119 11.11 9.32 9.25
C PRO A 119 11.90 9.06 10.52
N ILE A 120 12.46 10.11 11.14
CA ILE A 120 13.15 10.07 12.43
C ILE A 120 12.95 11.41 13.14
N PRO A 121 13.03 11.46 14.48
CA PRO A 121 12.97 12.70 15.24
C PRO A 121 13.97 13.75 14.74
N GLY A 122 13.53 14.97 14.59
CA GLY A 122 14.32 16.10 14.08
C GLY A 122 14.35 16.26 12.56
N TYR A 123 13.86 15.29 11.79
CA TYR A 123 13.84 15.34 10.32
C TYR A 123 12.43 15.19 9.72
N ALA A 124 11.40 15.43 10.51
CA ALA A 124 10.01 15.30 10.05
C ALA A 124 9.55 16.44 9.11
N GLN A 125 10.37 17.48 8.92
CA GLN A 125 10.07 18.64 8.08
C GLN A 125 10.72 18.54 6.70
N TYR A 126 10.79 17.36 6.15
CA TYR A 126 11.19 17.05 4.75
C TYR A 126 12.65 17.35 4.39
N ARG A 127 13.42 18.02 5.25
CA ARG A 127 14.85 18.27 5.04
C ARG A 127 15.69 17.08 5.50
N SER A 128 16.66 16.69 4.70
CA SER A 128 17.67 15.72 5.11
C SER A 128 18.86 16.42 5.80
N PRO A 129 19.78 15.66 6.42
CA PRO A 129 21.04 16.23 6.90
C PRO A 129 21.94 16.80 5.79
N ILE A 130 21.68 16.43 4.55
CA ILE A 130 22.42 16.90 3.38
C ILE A 130 21.76 18.17 2.86
N LYS A 131 22.51 19.28 2.82
CA LYS A 131 22.01 20.56 2.33
C LYS A 131 21.48 20.45 0.89
N GLY A 132 20.24 20.91 0.68
CA GLY A 132 19.59 20.91 -0.61
C GLY A 132 18.96 19.55 -1.00
N LEU A 133 19.06 18.51 -0.15
CA LEU A 133 18.36 17.25 -0.34
C LEU A 133 17.11 17.19 0.55
N TYR A 134 15.97 16.98 -0.09
CA TYR A 134 14.67 16.89 0.56
C TYR A 134 14.07 15.49 0.36
N MET A 135 13.23 15.10 1.30
CA MET A 135 12.48 13.84 1.27
C MET A 135 10.99 14.14 1.10
N CYS A 136 10.36 13.42 0.17
CA CYS A 136 8.91 13.46 0.00
C CYS A 136 8.42 12.04 -0.32
N GLY A 137 7.15 11.79 -0.10
CA GLY A 137 6.57 10.48 -0.35
C GLY A 137 6.15 9.78 0.93
N SER A 138 5.77 8.51 0.84
CA SER A 138 5.11 7.77 1.93
C SER A 138 6.00 7.48 3.16
N SER A 139 7.32 7.61 3.03
CA SER A 139 8.24 7.50 4.16
C SER A 139 8.33 8.75 5.04
N THR A 140 7.72 9.87 4.62
CA THR A 140 7.68 11.13 5.39
C THR A 140 6.28 11.41 5.93
N HIS A 141 6.16 12.38 6.86
CA HIS A 141 4.86 12.79 7.38
C HIS A 141 3.99 13.37 6.24
N PRO A 142 2.68 13.09 6.16
CA PRO A 142 1.85 12.26 7.05
C PRO A 142 1.84 10.76 6.72
N GLY A 143 2.67 10.30 5.85
CA GLY A 143 2.74 8.90 5.43
C GLY A 143 2.13 8.65 4.05
N GLY A 144 1.93 7.36 3.72
CA GLY A 144 1.39 6.92 2.44
C GLY A 144 -0.10 7.20 2.26
N GLY A 145 -0.53 7.08 1.03
CA GLY A 145 -1.90 7.30 0.58
C GLY A 145 -1.91 8.02 -0.77
N VAL A 146 -3.03 7.96 -1.48
CA VAL A 146 -3.20 8.64 -2.78
C VAL A 146 -3.69 10.07 -2.53
N MET A 147 -2.89 10.89 -1.86
CA MET A 147 -3.26 12.24 -1.46
C MET A 147 -2.23 13.32 -1.81
N GLY A 148 -1.01 12.94 -2.20
CA GLY A 148 0.07 13.88 -2.52
C GLY A 148 0.56 14.76 -1.36
N ALA A 149 0.05 14.60 -0.14
CA ALA A 149 0.34 15.49 0.98
C ALA A 149 1.83 15.59 1.34
N PRO A 150 2.62 14.49 1.40
CA PRO A 150 4.06 14.59 1.65
C PRO A 150 4.79 15.40 0.59
N GLY A 151 4.43 15.20 -0.68
CA GLY A 151 5.02 15.96 -1.79
C GLY A 151 4.71 17.45 -1.71
N ARG A 152 3.44 17.81 -1.48
CA ARG A 152 3.02 19.20 -1.28
C ARG A 152 3.76 19.87 -0.12
N ASN A 153 3.81 19.19 1.02
CA ASN A 153 4.46 19.73 2.21
C ASN A 153 5.96 19.93 1.99
N ALA A 154 6.62 18.97 1.33
CA ALA A 154 8.03 19.08 0.95
C ALA A 154 8.26 20.28 0.01
N ALA A 155 7.39 20.47 -0.98
CA ALA A 155 7.48 21.60 -1.91
C ALA A 155 7.37 22.94 -1.19
N VAL A 156 6.46 23.07 -0.21
CA VAL A 156 6.36 24.29 0.62
C VAL A 156 7.68 24.60 1.34
N GLU A 157 8.31 23.58 1.93
CA GLU A 157 9.57 23.75 2.64
C GLU A 157 10.73 24.09 1.68
N ILE A 158 10.74 23.53 0.48
CA ILE A 158 11.71 23.87 -0.57
C ILE A 158 11.56 25.33 -1.01
N LEU A 159 10.34 25.79 -1.26
CA LEU A 159 10.08 27.17 -1.66
C LEU A 159 10.52 28.17 -0.59
N LYS A 160 10.25 27.87 0.70
CA LYS A 160 10.74 28.70 1.81
C LYS A 160 12.27 28.82 1.81
N ASP A 161 12.98 27.72 1.62
CA ASP A 161 14.44 27.71 1.60
C ASP A 161 15.03 28.44 0.38
N LEU A 162 14.29 28.46 -0.72
CA LEU A 162 14.64 29.21 -1.94
C LEU A 162 14.16 30.67 -1.93
N ASN A 163 13.45 31.10 -0.89
CA ASN A 163 12.79 32.41 -0.79
C ASN A 163 11.82 32.69 -1.96
N LEU A 164 11.11 31.65 -2.40
CA LEU A 164 10.08 31.73 -3.44
C LEU A 164 8.68 31.75 -2.80
N PRO A 165 7.68 32.38 -3.44
CA PRO A 165 6.33 32.46 -2.90
C PRO A 165 5.59 31.11 -2.97
N GLU A 166 4.74 30.83 -1.97
CA GLU A 166 3.89 29.62 -1.97
C GLU A 166 2.78 29.66 -3.04
N SER A 167 2.52 30.80 -3.66
CA SER A 167 1.59 30.93 -4.80
C SER A 167 1.95 29.98 -5.95
N ASP A 168 3.23 29.73 -6.16
CA ASP A 168 3.72 28.84 -7.22
C ASP A 168 3.24 27.38 -7.07
N ILE A 169 2.81 26.99 -5.85
CA ILE A 169 2.17 25.68 -5.64
C ILE A 169 0.65 25.74 -5.90
N ARG A 170 0.00 26.87 -5.61
CA ARG A 170 -1.46 27.00 -5.77
C ARG A 170 -1.86 26.96 -7.24
N ASP A 171 -1.11 27.64 -8.08
CA ASP A 171 -1.37 27.72 -9.51
C ASP A 171 -1.26 26.34 -10.22
N ALA A 172 -0.45 25.43 -9.67
CA ALA A 172 -0.34 24.07 -10.19
C ALA A 172 -1.58 23.19 -9.88
N TYR A 173 -2.37 23.52 -8.86
CA TYR A 173 -3.61 22.79 -8.51
C TYR A 173 -4.86 23.26 -9.23
N GLU A 174 -4.87 24.50 -9.75
CA GLU A 174 -6.00 25.03 -10.52
C GLU A 174 -6.03 24.48 -11.97
N VAL A 175 -4.98 23.77 -12.38
CA VAL A 175 -4.83 23.21 -13.74
C VAL A 175 -5.17 21.69 -13.80
N LEU A 176 -5.41 21.02 -12.66
CA LEU A 176 -5.81 19.63 -12.55
C LEU A 176 -7.29 19.48 -12.18
#